data_350281369c6c55f4b9574d99fc1d8eb2
#
_entry.id   350281369c6c55f4b9574d99fc1d8eb2
#
_cell.length_a   1.000
_cell.length_b   1.000
_cell.length_c   1.000
_cell.angle_alpha   90.00
_cell.angle_beta   90.00
_cell.angle_gamma   90.00
#
_symmetry.space_group_name_H-M   'P 1'
#
loop_
_entity.id
_entity.type
_entity.pdbx_description
1 polymer ?
#
loop_
_entity_poly.entity_id
_entity_poly.type
_entity_poly.pdbx_seq_one_letter_code
_entity_poly.pdbx_strand_id
1 'polypeptide(L)'
;DISFAAPLSFDAEIKKGDVFVSDMFNLYKYENMLYVMTLSGKEIKDFLEMSYFMWTNRMKSPDDHLLWFKEKRRDGAEDRASFQNFSFNFDSASGIIYTVDVTKPKGEKITIVSMIFF
;
A
#
# COMPACT_ATOMS: atom_id res chain seq x y z
N ASP A 1 0.92 4.93 -18.81
CA ASP A 1 -0.18 4.39 -18.01
C ASP A 1 0.21 4.34 -16.54
N ILE A 2 -0.80 4.38 -15.65
CA ILE A 2 -0.62 4.29 -14.20
C ILE A 2 -1.14 2.92 -13.76
N SER A 3 -0.44 2.24 -12.87
CA SER A 3 -0.91 1.00 -12.26
C SER A 3 -0.97 1.12 -10.74
N PHE A 4 -1.96 0.47 -10.14
CA PHE A 4 -2.10 0.34 -8.70
C PHE A 4 -1.93 -1.12 -8.29
N ALA A 5 -1.20 -1.34 -7.21
CA ALA A 5 -1.01 -2.67 -6.66
C ALA A 5 -0.82 -2.60 -5.15
N ALA A 6 -1.39 -3.59 -4.47
CA ALA A 6 -1.24 -3.79 -3.03
C ALA A 6 -0.42 -5.06 -2.73
N PRO A 7 0.42 -5.07 -1.69
CA PRO A 7 1.15 -6.26 -1.30
C PRO A 7 0.20 -7.26 -0.64
N LEU A 8 0.15 -8.50 -1.14
CA LEU A 8 -0.59 -9.59 -0.51
C LEU A 8 0.23 -10.29 0.57
N SER A 9 1.54 -10.36 0.37
CA SER A 9 2.49 -10.93 1.31
C SER A 9 3.73 -10.06 1.35
N PHE A 10 4.34 -9.93 2.53
CA PHE A 10 5.62 -9.25 2.71
C PHE A 10 6.81 -10.20 2.63
N ASP A 11 6.55 -11.51 2.68
CA ASP A 11 7.56 -12.57 2.73
C ASP A 11 7.65 -13.37 1.42
N ALA A 12 6.79 -13.06 0.43
CA ALA A 12 6.79 -13.76 -0.84
C ALA A 12 8.04 -13.42 -1.65
N GLU A 13 8.81 -14.44 -2.00
CA GLU A 13 10.03 -14.32 -2.78
C GLU A 13 10.03 -15.35 -3.90
N ILE A 14 10.36 -14.93 -5.12
CA ILE A 14 10.73 -15.83 -6.22
C ILE A 14 12.24 -15.78 -6.35
N LYS A 15 12.91 -16.87 -5.97
CA LYS A 15 14.37 -16.97 -6.03
C LYS A 15 14.86 -17.05 -7.48
N LYS A 16 16.10 -16.63 -7.70
CA LYS A 16 16.79 -16.79 -8.99
C LYS A 16 16.91 -18.26 -9.34
N GLY A 17 16.46 -18.64 -10.53
CA GLY A 17 16.49 -20.02 -11.04
C GLY A 17 15.30 -20.27 -11.94
N ASP A 18 14.95 -21.55 -12.08
CA ASP A 18 13.74 -21.93 -12.79
C ASP A 18 12.51 -21.47 -12.02
N VAL A 19 11.54 -20.90 -12.74
CA VAL A 19 10.28 -20.40 -12.17
C VAL A 19 9.17 -21.37 -12.55
N PHE A 20 8.50 -21.90 -11.54
CA PHE A 20 7.39 -22.83 -11.69
C PHE A 20 6.06 -22.12 -11.45
N VAL A 21 4.98 -22.71 -11.94
CA VAL A 21 3.61 -22.19 -11.71
C VAL A 21 3.30 -22.07 -10.21
N SER A 22 3.82 -22.99 -9.39
CA SER A 22 3.70 -22.94 -7.92
C SER A 22 4.29 -21.68 -7.31
N ASP A 23 5.38 -21.13 -7.88
CA ASP A 23 6.03 -19.92 -7.36
C ASP A 23 5.15 -18.69 -7.56
N MET A 24 4.35 -18.68 -8.65
CA MET A 24 3.39 -17.61 -8.91
C MET A 24 2.27 -17.62 -7.87
N PHE A 25 1.84 -18.79 -7.41
CA PHE A 25 0.83 -18.91 -6.33
C PHE A 25 1.36 -18.42 -4.97
N ASN A 26 2.66 -18.51 -4.73
CA ASN A 26 3.28 -17.91 -3.54
C ASN A 26 3.22 -16.38 -3.58
N LEU A 27 3.34 -15.79 -4.76
CA LEU A 27 3.26 -14.35 -4.96
C LEU A 27 1.79 -13.87 -4.99
N TYR A 28 0.94 -14.56 -5.74
CA TYR A 28 -0.45 -14.18 -5.93
C TYR A 28 -1.33 -15.40 -6.18
N LYS A 29 -2.18 -15.74 -5.21
CA LYS A 29 -3.00 -16.97 -5.21
C LYS A 29 -4.46 -16.80 -5.64
N TYR A 30 -4.88 -15.58 -5.98
CA TYR A 30 -6.26 -15.29 -6.31
C TYR A 30 -6.44 -15.14 -7.82
N GLU A 31 -7.53 -15.66 -8.35
CA GLU A 31 -7.97 -15.40 -9.73
C GLU A 31 -8.65 -14.02 -9.79
N ASN A 32 -7.89 -12.99 -10.08
CA ASN A 32 -8.40 -11.65 -10.29
C ASN A 32 -8.19 -11.23 -11.75
N MET A 33 -9.16 -10.50 -12.25
CA MET A 33 -9.04 -9.90 -13.59
C MET A 33 -8.37 -8.53 -13.49
N LEU A 34 -7.54 -8.23 -14.49
CA LEU A 34 -7.01 -6.88 -14.64
C LEU A 34 -8.12 -5.95 -15.11
N TYR A 35 -8.36 -4.89 -14.36
CA TYR A 35 -9.28 -3.83 -14.74
C TYR A 35 -8.51 -2.63 -15.29
N VAL A 36 -8.98 -2.12 -16.43
CA VAL A 36 -8.47 -0.87 -17.01
C VAL A 36 -9.60 0.14 -17.00
N MET A 37 -9.34 1.32 -16.46
CA MET A 37 -10.31 2.40 -16.36
C MET A 37 -9.66 3.75 -16.63
N THR A 38 -10.46 4.72 -17.06
CA THR A 38 -10.01 6.09 -17.23
C THR A 38 -10.33 6.86 -15.94
N LEU A 39 -9.30 7.43 -15.32
CA LEU A 39 -9.43 8.23 -14.11
C LEU A 39 -8.84 9.62 -14.33
N SER A 40 -9.45 10.61 -13.70
CA SER A 40 -8.88 11.96 -13.61
C SER A 40 -7.75 11.99 -12.58
N GLY A 41 -6.87 12.99 -12.66
CA GLY A 41 -5.80 13.18 -11.66
C GLY A 41 -6.34 13.36 -10.25
N LYS A 42 -7.55 13.94 -10.09
CA LYS A 42 -8.21 14.06 -8.80
C LYS A 42 -8.62 12.71 -8.24
N GLU A 43 -9.22 11.84 -9.04
CA GLU A 43 -9.62 10.49 -8.62
C GLU A 43 -8.42 9.63 -8.24
N ILE A 44 -7.31 9.74 -8.98
CA ILE A 44 -6.04 9.08 -8.65
C ILE A 44 -5.53 9.57 -7.29
N LYS A 45 -5.54 10.87 -7.06
CA LYS A 45 -5.14 11.43 -5.77
C LYS A 45 -6.06 10.96 -4.64
N ASP A 46 -7.37 11.03 -4.82
CA ASP A 46 -8.36 10.64 -3.81
C ASP A 46 -8.21 9.14 -3.46
N PHE A 47 -7.95 8.29 -4.44
CA PHE A 47 -7.68 6.86 -4.24
C PHE A 47 -6.41 6.64 -3.39
N LEU A 48 -5.31 7.31 -3.74
CA LEU A 48 -4.07 7.22 -2.97
C LEU A 48 -4.24 7.78 -1.54
N GLU A 49 -4.96 8.90 -1.38
CA GLU A 49 -5.27 9.47 -0.06
C GLU A 49 -6.03 8.47 0.82
N MET A 50 -6.97 7.73 0.25
CA MET A 50 -7.72 6.69 0.96
C MET A 50 -6.82 5.52 1.34
N SER A 51 -6.01 5.01 0.40
CA SER A 51 -5.07 3.92 0.62
C SER A 51 -4.09 4.25 1.74
N TYR A 52 -3.39 5.37 1.64
CA TYR A 52 -2.42 5.79 2.66
C TYR A 52 -3.05 6.19 3.99
N PHE A 53 -4.29 6.67 4.00
CA PHE A 53 -5.02 6.89 5.24
C PHE A 53 -5.30 5.58 6.01
N MET A 54 -5.56 4.50 5.29
CA MET A 54 -5.82 3.19 5.92
C MET A 54 -4.56 2.55 6.49
N TRP A 55 -3.39 2.93 6.02
CA TRP A 55 -2.11 2.31 6.37
C TRP A 55 -1.22 3.14 7.25
N THR A 56 -1.12 4.46 6.98
CA THR A 56 -0.20 5.32 7.68
C THR A 56 -0.87 6.03 8.84
N ASN A 57 -0.20 5.97 9.98
CA ASN A 57 -0.53 6.82 11.11
C ASN A 57 -0.30 8.29 10.71
N ARG A 58 -1.01 9.19 11.37
CA ARG A 58 -0.64 10.61 11.35
C ARG A 58 0.45 10.87 12.38
N MET A 59 1.69 10.89 11.92
CA MET A 59 2.85 11.12 12.79
C MET A 59 2.82 12.54 13.35
N LYS A 60 2.98 12.65 14.66
CA LYS A 60 3.11 13.91 15.41
C LYS A 60 4.52 14.11 15.92
N SER A 61 5.29 13.04 16.03
CA SER A 61 6.69 13.04 16.41
C SER A 61 7.49 12.03 15.57
N PRO A 62 8.82 12.17 15.48
CA PRO A 62 9.68 11.19 14.81
C PRO A 62 9.65 9.79 15.45
N ASP A 63 9.23 9.68 16.70
CA ASP A 63 9.16 8.42 17.46
C ASP A 63 7.83 7.69 17.26
N ASP A 64 6.86 8.30 16.57
CA ASP A 64 5.59 7.68 16.28
C ASP A 64 5.77 6.56 15.24
N HIS A 65 4.99 5.49 15.37
CA HIS A 65 4.93 4.45 14.35
C HIS A 65 4.39 5.01 13.03
N LEU A 66 5.08 4.69 11.95
CA LEU A 66 4.65 5.08 10.60
C LEU A 66 3.34 4.42 10.19
N LEU A 67 3.14 3.17 10.58
CA LEU A 67 1.99 2.37 10.19
C LEU A 67 0.99 2.22 11.34
N TRP A 68 -0.29 2.03 10.97
CA TRP A 68 -1.34 1.71 11.93
C TRP A 68 -1.26 0.25 12.36
N PHE A 69 -0.97 0.04 13.64
CA PHE A 69 -1.05 -1.26 14.28
C PHE A 69 -2.30 -1.36 15.14
N LYS A 70 -2.78 -2.59 15.34
CA LYS A 70 -3.84 -2.86 16.32
C LYS A 70 -3.32 -2.50 17.72
N GLU A 71 -4.22 -1.98 18.55
CA GLU A 71 -3.89 -1.77 19.96
C GLU A 71 -3.49 -3.09 20.61
N LYS A 72 -2.59 -3.00 21.60
CA LYS A 72 -2.14 -4.15 22.38
C LYS A 72 -3.34 -4.97 22.88
N ARG A 73 -3.25 -6.27 22.71
CA ARG A 73 -4.24 -7.18 23.31
C ARG A 73 -4.28 -6.96 24.83
N ARG A 74 -5.47 -7.18 25.44
CA ARG A 74 -5.67 -7.06 26.90
C ARG A 74 -4.75 -7.97 27.73
N ASP A 75 -4.15 -9.02 27.13
CA ASP A 75 -3.19 -9.92 27.75
C ASP A 75 -1.73 -9.40 27.75
N GLY A 76 -1.52 -8.18 27.27
CA GLY A 76 -0.19 -7.54 27.23
C GLY A 76 0.75 -8.07 26.15
N ALA A 77 0.31 -9.04 25.33
CA ALA A 77 1.10 -9.51 24.20
C ALA A 77 1.14 -8.44 23.10
N GLU A 78 2.33 -8.03 22.73
CA GLU A 78 2.53 -7.14 21.57
C GLU A 78 2.33 -7.95 20.30
N ASP A 79 1.18 -7.79 19.65
CA ASP A 79 0.97 -8.29 18.30
C ASP A 79 1.61 -7.32 17.29
N ARG A 80 2.94 -7.31 17.27
CA ARG A 80 3.73 -6.43 16.39
C ARG A 80 3.52 -6.73 14.90
N ALA A 81 2.91 -7.86 14.56
CA ALA A 81 2.64 -8.29 13.19
C ALA A 81 1.23 -7.91 12.71
N SER A 82 0.37 -7.36 13.57
CA SER A 82 -1.02 -7.07 13.19
C SER A 82 -1.18 -5.63 12.76
N PHE A 83 -1.32 -5.42 11.46
CA PHE A 83 -1.82 -4.15 10.95
C PHE A 83 -3.29 -3.97 11.31
N GLN A 84 -3.70 -2.72 11.53
CA GLN A 84 -5.10 -2.39 11.81
C GLN A 84 -6.00 -2.73 10.65
N ASN A 85 -5.54 -2.51 9.41
CA ASN A 85 -6.23 -2.84 8.17
C ASN A 85 -5.48 -3.92 7.38
N PHE A 86 -6.20 -4.64 6.53
CA PHE A 86 -5.60 -5.70 5.71
C PHE A 86 -4.65 -5.13 4.66
N SER A 87 -3.52 -5.81 4.46
CA SER A 87 -2.45 -5.39 3.55
C SER A 87 -2.89 -5.27 2.09
N PHE A 88 -3.87 -6.07 1.67
CA PHE A 88 -4.40 -6.03 0.31
C PHE A 88 -5.22 -4.77 -0.01
N ASN A 89 -5.42 -3.87 0.96
CA ASN A 89 -6.03 -2.55 0.75
C ASN A 89 -4.98 -1.43 0.68
N PHE A 90 -3.70 -1.77 0.75
CA PHE A 90 -2.62 -0.78 0.67
C PHE A 90 -2.08 -0.68 -0.76
N ASP A 91 -2.83 -0.01 -1.61
CA ASP A 91 -2.38 0.25 -2.97
C ASP A 91 -1.37 1.39 -3.01
N SER A 92 -0.31 1.16 -3.76
CA SER A 92 0.63 2.19 -4.22
C SER A 92 0.54 2.32 -5.73
N ALA A 93 0.99 3.45 -6.27
CA ALA A 93 0.93 3.71 -7.70
C ALA A 93 2.32 3.63 -8.35
N SER A 94 2.35 3.08 -9.56
CA SER A 94 3.48 3.16 -10.48
C SER A 94 3.07 3.93 -11.74
N GLY A 95 4.03 4.57 -12.43
CA GLY A 95 3.77 5.43 -13.59
C GLY A 95 3.56 6.91 -13.24
N ILE A 96 3.61 7.25 -11.96
CA ILE A 96 3.60 8.63 -11.45
C ILE A 96 4.66 8.82 -10.37
N ILE A 97 5.13 10.06 -10.23
CA ILE A 97 5.96 10.49 -9.08
C ILE A 97 5.04 11.24 -8.13
N TYR A 98 4.99 10.79 -6.89
CA TYR A 98 4.21 11.44 -5.84
C TYR A 98 4.94 11.38 -4.51
N THR A 99 4.60 12.28 -3.61
CA THR A 99 5.09 12.30 -2.24
C THR A 99 3.95 12.07 -1.26
N VAL A 100 4.28 11.43 -0.15
CA VAL A 100 3.34 11.16 0.95
C VAL A 100 3.83 11.85 2.21
N ASP A 101 3.13 12.89 2.64
CA ASP A 101 3.41 13.56 3.91
C ASP A 101 2.55 12.93 5.02
N VAL A 102 3.17 12.08 5.82
CA VAL A 102 2.49 11.33 6.89
C VAL A 102 2.11 12.20 8.09
N THR A 103 2.60 13.43 8.17
CA THR A 103 2.24 14.37 9.23
C THR A 103 0.88 15.04 8.97
N LYS A 104 0.42 14.99 7.73
CA LYS A 104 -0.81 15.64 7.27
C LYS A 104 -2.06 14.79 7.59
N PRO A 105 -3.23 15.43 7.71
CA PRO A 105 -4.49 14.73 7.82
C PRO A 105 -4.86 14.02 6.52
N LYS A 106 -5.90 13.18 6.58
CA LYS A 106 -6.51 12.57 5.38
C LYS A 106 -6.94 13.64 4.37
N GLY A 107 -6.66 13.41 3.10
CA GLY A 107 -6.97 14.33 1.99
C GLY A 107 -5.86 15.32 1.67
N GLU A 108 -4.84 15.43 2.52
CA GLU A 108 -3.73 16.36 2.36
C GLU A 108 -2.35 15.66 2.33
N LYS A 109 -2.33 14.32 2.44
CA LYS A 109 -1.08 13.55 2.50
C LYS A 109 -0.38 13.44 1.15
N ILE A 110 -1.13 13.37 0.06
CA ILE A 110 -0.61 13.06 -1.27
C ILE A 110 -0.40 14.33 -2.10
N THR A 111 0.81 14.47 -2.63
CA THR A 111 1.13 15.45 -3.66
C THR A 111 1.65 14.71 -4.90
N ILE A 112 0.92 14.79 -6.00
CA ILE A 112 1.37 14.26 -7.29
C ILE A 112 2.30 15.27 -7.91
N VAL A 113 3.52 14.87 -8.25
CA VAL A 113 4.58 15.72 -8.80
C VAL A 113 4.54 15.68 -10.32
N SER A 114 4.55 14.49 -10.92
CA SER A 114 4.55 14.33 -12.37
C SER A 114 4.10 12.93 -12.80
N MET A 115 3.78 12.78 -14.08
CA MET A 115 3.62 11.48 -14.73
C MET A 115 4.96 11.02 -15.29
N ILE A 116 5.19 9.70 -15.29
CA ILE A 116 6.32 9.09 -15.98
C ILE A 116 5.86 8.68 -17.37
N PHE A 117 6.48 9.25 -18.38
CA PHE A 117 6.27 8.88 -19.79
C PHE A 117 7.45 8.00 -20.22
N PHE A 118 7.15 6.81 -20.73
CA PHE A 118 8.10 5.91 -21.34
C PHE A 118 7.93 5.95 -22.86
#